data_a5e1fffcd1ee5961b5f1ece5af6712ba
#
_entry.id   a5e1fffcd1ee5961b5f1ece5af6712ba
#
_cell.length_a   1.000
_cell.length_b   1.000
_cell.length_c   1.000
_cell.angle_alpha   90.00
_cell.angle_beta   90.00
_cell.angle_gamma   90.00
#
_symmetry.space_group_name_H-M   'P 1'
#
loop_
_entity.id
_entity.type
_entity.pdbx_description
1 polymer ?
#
loop_
_entity_poly.entity_id
_entity_poly.type
_entity_poly.pdbx_seq_one_letter_code
_entity_poly.pdbx_strand_id
1 'polypeptide(L)'
;MAEALVQVAPQVYLYPADDTPDRVQPNVGVLVAGGKTVLIDAGNSPRHARRVALALDAIQANPPTYVIYTHSHWDHVFGGQAYGAPAIAHEQCRRTLMEMASRPWSNLYIQEEIQRNPARESTLRAMQKAVEEWRHFRILVPEITLSKRMHVFLDGLTLDIEHVGGAHAADSVVVRVPEARVIFVSDCYYPPPMHLRKPEDGLDKAMIDSLLDDAYDVYIDGHGKPRTRDEFAALAENERMQMNGSR
;
A
#
# COMPACT_ATOMS: atom_id res chain seq x y z
N MET A 1 -20.75 -6.12 -9.23
CA MET A 1 -21.15 -4.89 -8.51
C MET A 1 -19.87 -4.08 -8.30
N ALA A 2 -19.90 -2.74 -8.37
CA ALA A 2 -18.75 -1.95 -7.96
C ALA A 2 -18.49 -2.20 -6.48
N GLU A 3 -17.27 -2.55 -6.12
CA GLU A 3 -16.86 -2.66 -4.72
C GLU A 3 -17.04 -1.28 -4.08
N ALA A 4 -17.71 -1.23 -2.94
CA ALA A 4 -17.99 0.02 -2.24
C ALA A 4 -16.88 0.34 -1.25
N LEU A 5 -16.65 1.63 -1.01
CA LEU A 5 -15.83 2.06 0.12
C LEU A 5 -16.47 1.62 1.44
N VAL A 6 -15.66 1.08 2.32
CA VAL A 6 -16.03 0.72 3.69
C VAL A 6 -15.57 1.83 4.62
N GLN A 7 -16.49 2.45 5.37
CA GLN A 7 -16.09 3.42 6.38
C GLN A 7 -15.51 2.70 7.61
N VAL A 8 -14.27 3.02 7.97
CA VAL A 8 -13.55 2.42 9.10
C VAL A 8 -13.49 3.33 10.33
N ALA A 9 -13.59 4.64 10.11
CA ALA A 9 -13.72 5.66 11.14
C ALA A 9 -14.35 6.94 10.54
N PRO A 10 -14.74 7.96 11.32
CA PRO A 10 -15.19 9.22 10.76
C PRO A 10 -14.16 9.78 9.77
N GLN A 11 -14.61 10.17 8.56
CA GLN A 11 -13.78 10.72 7.47
C GLN A 11 -12.71 9.76 6.91
N VAL A 12 -12.62 8.52 7.39
CA VAL A 12 -11.65 7.50 6.95
C VAL A 12 -12.40 6.31 6.37
N TYR A 13 -12.08 5.98 5.14
CA TYR A 13 -12.66 4.88 4.38
C TYR A 13 -11.56 3.98 3.83
N LEU A 14 -11.95 2.79 3.42
CA LEU A 14 -11.10 1.79 2.81
C LEU A 14 -11.76 1.25 1.55
N TYR A 15 -11.04 1.25 0.43
CA TYR A 15 -11.34 0.39 -0.69
C TYR A 15 -10.64 -0.95 -0.43
N PRO A 16 -11.39 -2.04 -0.19
CA PRO A 16 -10.82 -3.26 0.37
C PRO A 16 -9.92 -3.99 -0.63
N ALA A 17 -8.94 -4.70 -0.07
CA ALA A 17 -8.14 -5.66 -0.80
C ALA A 17 -9.02 -6.79 -1.38
N ASP A 18 -8.56 -7.40 -2.48
CA ASP A 18 -9.19 -8.59 -3.05
C ASP A 18 -8.42 -9.83 -2.59
N ASP A 19 -9.07 -10.71 -1.84
CA ASP A 19 -8.48 -11.93 -1.27
C ASP A 19 -8.19 -13.00 -2.35
N THR A 20 -8.53 -12.75 -3.62
CA THR A 20 -8.26 -13.70 -4.70
C THR A 20 -6.74 -13.79 -4.94
N PRO A 21 -6.10 -14.96 -4.69
CA PRO A 21 -4.63 -15.08 -4.67
C PRO A 21 -3.91 -14.57 -5.92
N ASP A 22 -4.58 -14.63 -7.07
CA ASP A 22 -3.99 -14.23 -8.36
C ASP A 22 -4.07 -12.73 -8.64
N ARG A 23 -4.79 -11.95 -7.83
CA ARG A 23 -5.06 -10.54 -8.15
C ARG A 23 -4.06 -9.59 -7.53
N VAL A 24 -3.49 -9.94 -6.38
CA VAL A 24 -2.55 -9.08 -5.64
C VAL A 24 -3.08 -7.63 -5.60
N GLN A 25 -4.35 -7.48 -5.18
CA GLN A 25 -4.99 -6.17 -5.08
C GLN A 25 -4.90 -5.70 -3.63
N PRO A 26 -4.18 -4.60 -3.34
CA PRO A 26 -4.07 -4.09 -1.98
C PRO A 26 -5.30 -3.28 -1.57
N ASN A 27 -5.38 -3.00 -0.29
CA ASN A 27 -6.21 -1.96 0.26
C ASN A 27 -5.79 -0.58 -0.30
N VAL A 28 -6.77 0.30 -0.52
CA VAL A 28 -6.51 1.72 -0.74
C VAL A 28 -7.24 2.51 0.34
N GLY A 29 -6.47 3.18 1.20
CA GLY A 29 -7.02 4.07 2.21
C GLY A 29 -7.55 5.36 1.58
N VAL A 30 -8.66 5.88 2.11
CA VAL A 30 -9.29 7.11 1.61
C VAL A 30 -9.65 8.00 2.79
N LEU A 31 -9.12 9.22 2.80
CA LEU A 31 -9.43 10.24 3.78
C LEU A 31 -10.14 11.41 3.11
N VAL A 32 -11.30 11.80 3.65
CA VAL A 32 -12.13 12.89 3.09
C VAL A 32 -12.40 13.92 4.18
N ALA A 33 -11.72 15.07 4.10
CA ALA A 33 -11.86 16.15 5.06
C ALA A 33 -11.64 17.53 4.40
N GLY A 34 -12.39 18.53 4.82
CA GLY A 34 -12.24 19.91 4.36
C GLY A 34 -12.33 20.09 2.83
N GLY A 35 -13.16 19.28 2.16
CA GLY A 35 -13.27 19.31 0.71
C GLY A 35 -12.07 18.72 -0.04
N LYS A 36 -11.14 18.07 0.67
CA LYS A 36 -9.98 17.38 0.10
C LYS A 36 -10.13 15.87 0.26
N THR A 37 -9.58 15.13 -0.70
CA THR A 37 -9.47 13.67 -0.66
C THR A 37 -7.99 13.31 -0.72
N VAL A 38 -7.53 12.46 0.20
CA VAL A 38 -6.17 11.91 0.19
C VAL A 38 -6.26 10.39 0.13
N LEU A 39 -5.48 9.79 -0.75
CA LEU A 39 -5.38 8.34 -0.86
C LEU A 39 -4.13 7.83 -0.17
N ILE A 40 -4.23 6.69 0.49
CA ILE A 40 -3.10 5.90 0.99
C ILE A 40 -2.99 4.69 0.07
N ASP A 41 -1.89 4.63 -0.68
CA ASP A 41 -1.63 3.77 -1.83
C ASP A 41 -2.53 4.02 -3.04
N ALA A 42 -2.12 3.51 -4.18
CA ALA A 42 -2.75 3.79 -5.45
C ALA A 42 -3.41 2.57 -6.11
N GLY A 43 -3.19 1.40 -5.52
CA GLY A 43 -3.60 0.14 -6.13
C GLY A 43 -2.66 -0.37 -7.23
N ASN A 44 -2.93 -1.60 -7.67
CA ASN A 44 -2.05 -2.41 -8.51
C ASN A 44 -2.10 -2.10 -10.01
N SER A 45 -2.98 -1.21 -10.45
CA SER A 45 -3.16 -0.93 -11.88
C SER A 45 -4.03 0.30 -12.12
N PRO A 46 -3.95 0.91 -13.32
CA PRO A 46 -4.89 1.97 -13.72
C PRO A 46 -6.36 1.52 -13.69
N ARG A 47 -6.63 0.21 -13.90
CA ARG A 47 -7.99 -0.35 -13.78
C ARG A 47 -8.48 -0.34 -12.34
N HIS A 48 -7.64 -0.75 -11.40
CA HIS A 48 -7.95 -0.69 -9.97
C HIS A 48 -8.21 0.75 -9.55
N ALA A 49 -7.32 1.68 -9.90
CA ALA A 49 -7.48 3.10 -9.61
C ALA A 49 -8.79 3.70 -10.14
N ARG A 50 -9.22 3.32 -11.35
CA ARG A 50 -10.53 3.74 -11.89
C ARG A 50 -11.72 3.22 -11.06
N ARG A 51 -11.62 1.99 -10.51
CA ARG A 51 -12.66 1.47 -9.60
C ARG A 51 -12.71 2.27 -8.30
N VAL A 52 -11.55 2.58 -7.73
CA VAL A 52 -11.47 3.46 -6.55
C VAL A 52 -12.08 4.83 -6.86
N ALA A 53 -11.77 5.43 -8.01
CA ALA A 53 -12.35 6.71 -8.42
C ALA A 53 -13.89 6.65 -8.53
N LEU A 54 -14.44 5.58 -9.11
CA LEU A 54 -15.90 5.38 -9.15
C LEU A 54 -16.51 5.22 -7.75
N ALA A 55 -15.79 4.60 -6.82
CA ALA A 55 -16.24 4.48 -5.44
C ALA A 55 -16.18 5.82 -4.68
N LEU A 56 -15.21 6.69 -5.01
CA LEU A 56 -15.17 8.08 -4.51
C LEU A 56 -16.36 8.89 -5.01
N ASP A 57 -16.70 8.78 -6.29
CA ASP A 57 -17.87 9.45 -6.87
C ASP A 57 -19.16 9.02 -6.18
N ALA A 58 -19.29 7.75 -5.81
CA ALA A 58 -20.47 7.21 -5.12
C ALA A 58 -20.70 7.84 -3.74
N ILE A 59 -19.66 8.30 -3.06
CA ILE A 59 -19.74 9.02 -1.79
C ILE A 59 -19.64 10.55 -1.97
N GLN A 60 -19.66 11.04 -3.21
CA GLN A 60 -19.54 12.45 -3.56
C GLN A 60 -18.25 13.11 -3.04
N ALA A 61 -17.16 12.33 -2.91
CA ALA A 61 -15.85 12.86 -2.57
C ALA A 61 -15.24 13.63 -3.75
N ASN A 62 -14.50 14.68 -3.45
CA ASN A 62 -13.74 15.37 -4.47
C ASN A 62 -12.63 14.47 -5.07
N PRO A 63 -12.15 14.74 -6.29
CA PRO A 63 -10.99 14.05 -6.84
C PRO A 63 -9.79 14.11 -5.87
N PRO A 64 -8.90 13.10 -5.88
CA PRO A 64 -7.76 13.07 -4.99
C PRO A 64 -6.89 14.33 -5.09
N THR A 65 -6.56 14.90 -3.94
CA THR A 65 -5.63 16.03 -3.80
C THR A 65 -4.19 15.54 -3.74
N TYR A 66 -3.99 14.40 -3.07
CA TYR A 66 -2.70 13.71 -2.94
C TYR A 66 -2.90 12.21 -2.93
N VAL A 67 -1.85 11.49 -3.37
CA VAL A 67 -1.70 10.05 -3.17
C VAL A 67 -0.44 9.84 -2.34
N ILE A 68 -0.54 9.15 -1.20
CA ILE A 68 0.61 8.79 -0.37
C ILE A 68 0.97 7.35 -0.70
N TYR A 69 2.17 7.10 -1.22
CA TYR A 69 2.67 5.73 -1.39
C TYR A 69 3.32 5.26 -0.10
N THR A 70 2.86 4.13 0.41
CA THR A 70 3.46 3.53 1.60
C THR A 70 4.82 2.93 1.32
N HIS A 71 5.02 2.35 0.12
CA HIS A 71 6.29 1.84 -0.36
C HIS A 71 6.27 1.65 -1.89
N SER A 72 7.40 1.25 -2.48
CA SER A 72 7.59 1.22 -3.94
C SER A 72 7.09 -0.05 -4.65
N HIS A 73 6.46 -1.01 -3.97
CA HIS A 73 5.99 -2.20 -4.65
C HIS A 73 4.86 -1.88 -5.64
N TRP A 74 4.87 -2.62 -6.74
CA TRP A 74 4.07 -2.35 -7.92
C TRP A 74 2.56 -2.30 -7.66
N ASP A 75 2.09 -3.16 -6.78
CA ASP A 75 0.68 -3.27 -6.44
C ASP A 75 0.16 -2.07 -5.62
N HIS A 76 1.04 -1.32 -4.98
CA HIS A 76 0.72 -0.10 -4.24
C HIS A 76 0.82 1.17 -5.09
N VAL A 77 1.53 1.14 -6.23
CA VAL A 77 1.89 2.39 -6.97
C VAL A 77 1.41 2.43 -8.41
N PHE A 78 1.11 1.29 -9.06
CA PHE A 78 0.81 1.25 -10.50
C PHE A 78 -0.49 1.95 -10.90
N GLY A 79 -1.40 2.17 -9.97
CA GLY A 79 -2.61 2.95 -10.19
C GLY A 79 -2.40 4.47 -10.17
N GLY A 80 -1.29 4.96 -9.64
CA GLY A 80 -1.10 6.38 -9.27
C GLY A 80 -1.39 7.40 -10.36
N GLN A 81 -0.95 7.16 -11.58
CA GLN A 81 -1.17 8.08 -12.69
C GLN A 81 -2.66 8.31 -13.00
N ALA A 82 -3.50 7.33 -12.75
CA ALA A 82 -4.92 7.41 -13.11
C ALA A 82 -5.71 8.42 -12.25
N TYR A 83 -5.17 8.84 -11.11
CA TYR A 83 -5.84 9.80 -10.24
C TYR A 83 -5.58 11.26 -10.62
N GLY A 84 -4.53 11.56 -11.40
CA GLY A 84 -4.20 12.93 -11.78
C GLY A 84 -3.77 13.83 -10.62
N ALA A 85 -3.34 13.26 -9.50
CA ALA A 85 -2.92 13.96 -8.29
C ALA A 85 -1.42 13.73 -8.02
N PRO A 86 -0.69 14.71 -7.42
CA PRO A 86 0.70 14.52 -7.04
C PRO A 86 0.85 13.44 -5.96
N ALA A 87 1.98 12.71 -6.00
CA ALA A 87 2.28 11.67 -5.04
C ALA A 87 3.28 12.15 -3.98
N ILE A 88 3.07 11.67 -2.75
CA ILE A 88 3.96 11.85 -1.58
C ILE A 88 4.53 10.46 -1.25
N ALA A 89 5.85 10.36 -1.00
CA ALA A 89 6.47 9.12 -0.59
C ALA A 89 7.82 9.35 0.11
N HIS A 90 8.40 8.28 0.66
CA HIS A 90 9.79 8.30 1.11
C HIS A 90 10.74 8.56 -0.08
N GLU A 91 11.84 9.27 0.14
CA GLU A 91 12.80 9.61 -0.93
C GLU A 91 13.40 8.37 -1.62
N GLN A 92 13.54 7.26 -0.90
CA GLN A 92 14.00 5.98 -1.49
C GLN A 92 12.93 5.38 -2.41
N CYS A 93 11.64 5.46 -2.05
CA CYS A 93 10.54 5.09 -2.92
C CYS A 93 10.61 5.87 -4.24
N ARG A 94 10.80 7.20 -4.18
CA ARG A 94 11.00 8.02 -5.37
C ARG A 94 12.15 7.50 -6.24
N ARG A 95 13.32 7.18 -5.66
CA ARG A 95 14.48 6.66 -6.42
C ARG A 95 14.12 5.35 -7.14
N THR A 96 13.51 4.41 -6.42
CA THR A 96 13.05 3.14 -7.00
C THR A 96 12.05 3.36 -8.13
N LEU A 97 11.07 4.24 -7.96
CA LEU A 97 10.06 4.50 -8.97
C LEU A 97 10.61 5.25 -10.20
N MET A 98 11.64 6.08 -10.06
CA MET A 98 12.35 6.66 -11.21
C MET A 98 13.00 5.56 -12.06
N GLU A 99 13.66 4.59 -11.44
CA GLU A 99 14.25 3.44 -12.15
C GLU A 99 13.15 2.59 -12.82
N MET A 100 12.07 2.31 -12.11
CA MET A 100 10.95 1.55 -12.67
C MET A 100 10.27 2.30 -13.82
N ALA A 101 10.13 3.62 -13.75
CA ALA A 101 9.52 4.45 -14.79
C ALA A 101 10.35 4.48 -16.09
N SER A 102 11.67 4.25 -16.01
CA SER A 102 12.54 4.17 -17.19
C SER A 102 12.44 2.85 -17.96
N ARG A 103 11.77 1.82 -17.42
CA ARG A 103 11.66 0.50 -18.06
C ARG A 103 10.64 0.52 -19.21
N PRO A 104 10.87 -0.24 -20.28
CA PRO A 104 9.98 -0.30 -21.45
C PRO A 104 8.80 -1.24 -21.21
N TRP A 105 7.95 -0.91 -20.23
CA TRP A 105 6.83 -1.73 -19.81
C TRP A 105 5.97 -2.21 -21.00
N SER A 106 5.90 -3.51 -21.18
CA SER A 106 5.13 -4.18 -22.22
C SER A 106 5.01 -5.68 -21.92
N ASN A 107 4.13 -6.40 -22.61
CA ASN A 107 4.08 -7.86 -22.50
C ASN A 107 5.40 -8.52 -22.89
N LEU A 108 6.09 -7.99 -23.90
CA LEU A 108 7.39 -8.49 -24.32
C LEU A 108 8.45 -8.29 -23.23
N TYR A 109 8.51 -7.07 -22.65
CA TYR A 109 9.43 -6.79 -21.54
C TYR A 109 9.19 -7.72 -20.34
N ILE A 110 7.92 -7.97 -19.98
CA ILE A 110 7.57 -8.90 -18.90
C ILE A 110 8.09 -10.32 -19.21
N GLN A 111 7.90 -10.80 -20.44
CA GLN A 111 8.39 -12.13 -20.84
C GLN A 111 9.92 -12.22 -20.77
N GLU A 112 10.64 -11.20 -21.24
CA GLU A 112 12.09 -11.13 -21.15
C GLU A 112 12.58 -11.13 -19.71
N GLU A 113 11.92 -10.37 -18.81
CA GLU A 113 12.26 -10.34 -17.39
C GLU A 113 12.01 -11.70 -16.70
N ILE A 114 10.96 -12.43 -17.07
CA ILE A 114 10.72 -13.79 -16.58
C ILE A 114 11.85 -14.72 -17.01
N GLN A 115 12.31 -14.63 -18.27
CA GLN A 115 13.42 -15.43 -18.76
C GLN A 115 14.74 -15.11 -18.05
N ARG A 116 15.01 -13.82 -17.74
CA ARG A 116 16.21 -13.37 -17.03
C ARG A 116 16.19 -13.78 -15.55
N ASN A 117 15.02 -13.74 -14.92
CA ASN A 117 14.86 -14.07 -13.52
C ASN A 117 13.56 -14.85 -13.25
N PRO A 118 13.58 -16.18 -13.46
CA PRO A 118 12.39 -17.03 -13.24
C PRO A 118 11.80 -16.97 -11.83
N ALA A 119 12.60 -16.63 -10.80
CA ALA A 119 12.10 -16.49 -9.43
C ALA A 119 11.04 -15.38 -9.31
N ARG A 120 10.99 -14.42 -10.25
CA ARG A 120 10.02 -13.33 -10.30
C ARG A 120 8.78 -13.64 -11.15
N GLU A 121 8.68 -14.83 -11.73
CA GLU A 121 7.62 -15.15 -12.70
C GLU A 121 6.22 -14.89 -12.12
N SER A 122 5.92 -15.37 -10.90
CA SER A 122 4.60 -15.19 -10.29
C SER A 122 4.22 -13.71 -10.16
N THR A 123 5.14 -12.87 -9.67
CA THR A 123 4.94 -11.42 -9.55
C THR A 123 4.75 -10.75 -10.92
N LEU A 124 5.59 -11.08 -11.89
CA LEU A 124 5.52 -10.50 -13.25
C LEU A 124 4.24 -10.90 -13.98
N ARG A 125 3.78 -12.13 -13.79
CA ARG A 125 2.48 -12.60 -14.30
C ARG A 125 1.30 -11.86 -13.65
N ALA A 126 1.38 -11.63 -12.33
CA ALA A 126 0.37 -10.85 -11.62
C ALA A 126 0.31 -9.39 -12.14
N MET A 127 1.46 -8.74 -12.35
CA MET A 127 1.54 -7.42 -12.99
C MET A 127 0.88 -7.42 -14.36
N GLN A 128 1.21 -8.40 -15.21
CA GLN A 128 0.65 -8.53 -16.56
C GLN A 128 -0.87 -8.66 -16.54
N LYS A 129 -1.40 -9.46 -15.60
CA LYS A 129 -2.84 -9.67 -15.43
C LYS A 129 -3.55 -8.41 -14.90
N ALA A 130 -2.91 -7.67 -13.99
CA ALA A 130 -3.50 -6.48 -13.37
C ALA A 130 -3.54 -5.28 -14.34
N VAL A 131 -2.45 -5.02 -15.06
CA VAL A 131 -2.31 -3.84 -15.94
C VAL A 131 -3.08 -4.02 -17.24
N GLU A 132 -3.17 -5.25 -17.81
CA GLU A 132 -3.85 -5.62 -19.06
C GLU A 132 -3.31 -4.87 -20.30
N GLU A 133 -3.24 -3.54 -20.26
CA GLU A 133 -2.78 -2.72 -21.38
C GLU A 133 -1.62 -1.78 -20.96
N TRP A 134 -0.48 -1.94 -21.64
CA TRP A 134 0.75 -1.21 -21.36
C TRP A 134 0.96 0.04 -22.22
N ARG A 135 0.19 0.24 -23.28
CA ARG A 135 0.43 1.30 -24.27
C ARG A 135 0.52 2.70 -23.65
N HIS A 136 -0.36 2.99 -22.71
CA HIS A 136 -0.44 4.29 -22.02
C HIS A 136 -0.05 4.19 -20.56
N PHE A 137 0.46 3.02 -20.13
CA PHE A 137 0.90 2.83 -18.76
C PHE A 137 2.11 3.71 -18.46
N ARG A 138 2.05 4.41 -17.34
CA ARG A 138 3.14 5.21 -16.80
C ARG A 138 3.15 5.05 -15.29
N ILE A 139 4.33 5.10 -14.72
CA ILE A 139 4.49 5.15 -13.25
C ILE A 139 4.51 6.61 -12.84
N LEU A 140 3.63 6.98 -11.92
CA LEU A 140 3.66 8.31 -11.29
C LEU A 140 4.81 8.33 -10.28
N VAL A 141 5.86 9.07 -10.59
CA VAL A 141 6.99 9.28 -9.69
C VAL A 141 6.61 10.35 -8.66
N PRO A 142 6.78 10.11 -7.35
CA PRO A 142 6.44 11.09 -6.32
C PRO A 142 7.13 12.43 -6.53
N GLU A 143 6.38 13.50 -6.44
CA GLU A 143 6.88 14.89 -6.56
C GLU A 143 7.27 15.45 -5.19
N ILE A 144 6.64 14.95 -4.13
CA ILE A 144 6.85 15.38 -2.74
C ILE A 144 7.48 14.22 -1.99
N THR A 145 8.58 14.47 -1.30
CA THR A 145 9.28 13.42 -0.56
C THR A 145 9.55 13.79 0.88
N LEU A 146 9.58 12.76 1.73
CA LEU A 146 10.08 12.84 3.10
C LEU A 146 11.28 11.91 3.28
N SER A 147 12.16 12.25 4.24
CA SER A 147 13.27 11.38 4.66
C SER A 147 13.03 10.69 6.00
N LYS A 148 12.25 11.29 6.90
CA LYS A 148 11.94 10.71 8.22
C LYS A 148 10.45 10.83 8.54
N ARG A 149 9.94 12.05 8.60
CA ARG A 149 8.57 12.33 9.02
C ARG A 149 8.03 13.56 8.33
N MET A 150 6.74 13.55 8.03
CA MET A 150 6.00 14.66 7.43
C MET A 150 4.59 14.70 7.99
N HIS A 151 4.05 15.89 8.16
CA HIS A 151 2.63 16.06 8.49
C HIS A 151 1.90 16.71 7.32
N VAL A 152 0.74 16.17 6.98
CA VAL A 152 -0.21 16.78 6.05
C VAL A 152 -1.47 17.12 6.84
N PHE A 153 -1.82 18.39 6.84
CA PHE A 153 -3.00 18.87 7.57
C PHE A 153 -4.17 19.00 6.61
N LEU A 154 -5.23 18.29 6.93
CA LEU A 154 -6.56 18.43 6.34
C LEU A 154 -7.45 19.11 7.41
N ASP A 155 -8.58 19.65 6.98
CA ASP A 155 -9.51 20.26 7.91
C ASP A 155 -10.09 19.20 8.88
N GLY A 156 -9.64 19.24 10.13
CA GLY A 156 -10.03 18.30 11.18
C GLY A 156 -9.28 16.96 11.21
N LEU A 157 -8.32 16.71 10.30
CA LEU A 157 -7.46 15.52 10.32
C LEU A 157 -6.00 15.91 10.13
N THR A 158 -5.12 15.21 10.85
CA THR A 158 -3.67 15.22 10.64
C THR A 158 -3.23 13.86 10.08
N LEU A 159 -2.49 13.87 8.98
CA LEU A 159 -1.80 12.69 8.48
C LEU A 159 -0.34 12.79 8.91
N ASP A 160 0.04 11.97 9.85
CA ASP A 160 1.41 11.87 10.33
C ASP A 160 2.10 10.71 9.61
N ILE A 161 2.94 11.04 8.64
CA ILE A 161 3.62 10.10 7.75
C ILE A 161 5.03 9.89 8.28
N GLU A 162 5.36 8.65 8.65
CA GLU A 162 6.66 8.32 9.24
C GLU A 162 7.34 7.18 8.48
N HIS A 163 8.62 7.36 8.17
CA HIS A 163 9.45 6.30 7.61
C HIS A 163 9.82 5.29 8.69
N VAL A 164 9.49 4.04 8.46
CA VAL A 164 9.76 2.90 9.35
C VAL A 164 10.67 1.85 8.71
N GLY A 165 10.75 1.80 7.37
CA GLY A 165 11.48 0.77 6.65
C GLY A 165 10.90 -0.62 6.87
N GLY A 166 11.75 -1.63 7.01
CA GLY A 166 11.37 -3.02 7.25
C GLY A 166 11.95 -3.99 6.24
N ALA A 167 11.86 -5.28 6.55
CA ALA A 167 12.37 -6.35 5.69
C ALA A 167 11.59 -6.50 4.37
N HIS A 168 10.31 -6.12 4.37
CA HIS A 168 9.45 -6.15 3.19
C HIS A 168 9.88 -5.11 2.17
N ALA A 169 10.05 -3.86 2.61
CA ALA A 169 10.51 -2.76 1.78
C ALA A 169 11.21 -1.69 2.63
N ALA A 170 12.46 -1.38 2.28
CA ALA A 170 13.29 -0.45 3.03
C ALA A 170 12.78 1.01 3.01
N ASP A 171 11.88 1.32 2.09
CA ASP A 171 11.24 2.64 1.90
C ASP A 171 9.86 2.75 2.54
N SER A 172 9.44 1.77 3.36
CA SER A 172 8.12 1.74 3.97
C SER A 172 7.87 2.94 4.86
N VAL A 173 6.71 3.56 4.68
CA VAL A 173 6.14 4.56 5.58
C VAL A 173 4.83 4.05 6.17
N VAL A 174 4.54 4.47 7.39
CA VAL A 174 3.22 4.32 8.01
C VAL A 174 2.52 5.68 8.02
N VAL A 175 1.18 5.68 7.99
CA VAL A 175 0.38 6.90 8.06
C VAL A 175 -0.55 6.80 9.24
N ARG A 176 -0.31 7.66 10.23
CA ARG A 176 -1.16 7.77 11.42
C ARG A 176 -2.18 8.89 11.24
N VAL A 177 -3.40 8.65 11.68
CA VAL A 177 -4.52 9.61 11.68
C VAL A 177 -5.04 9.72 13.13
N PRO A 178 -4.40 10.52 13.99
CA PRO A 178 -4.68 10.55 15.43
C PRO A 178 -6.13 10.87 15.77
N GLU A 179 -6.74 11.82 15.08
CA GLU A 179 -8.12 12.25 15.34
C GLU A 179 -9.14 11.14 15.03
N ALA A 180 -8.82 10.27 14.09
CA ALA A 180 -9.64 9.10 13.74
C ALA A 180 -9.23 7.82 14.49
N ARG A 181 -8.10 7.84 15.23
CA ARG A 181 -7.49 6.69 15.93
C ARG A 181 -7.19 5.53 14.98
N VAL A 182 -6.76 5.84 13.73
CA VAL A 182 -6.44 4.89 12.67
C VAL A 182 -4.95 4.97 12.32
N ILE A 183 -4.32 3.83 12.09
CA ILE A 183 -2.97 3.73 11.53
C ILE A 183 -2.99 2.82 10.30
N PHE A 184 -2.48 3.32 9.18
CA PHE A 184 -2.16 2.54 8.00
C PHE A 184 -0.72 2.05 8.13
N VAL A 185 -0.56 0.77 8.44
CA VAL A 185 0.74 0.12 8.59
C VAL A 185 1.23 -0.47 7.27
N SER A 186 0.34 -0.66 6.30
CA SER A 186 0.63 -1.31 5.03
C SER A 186 1.41 -2.63 5.22
N ASP A 187 2.44 -2.88 4.42
CA ASP A 187 3.19 -4.14 4.39
C ASP A 187 4.47 -4.11 5.23
N CYS A 188 4.71 -3.05 6.03
CA CYS A 188 6.00 -2.82 6.68
C CYS A 188 6.46 -3.95 7.61
N TYR A 189 5.53 -4.74 8.15
CA TYR A 189 5.81 -5.90 9.01
C TYR A 189 5.76 -7.25 8.28
N TYR A 190 5.45 -7.26 6.99
CA TYR A 190 5.45 -8.48 6.20
C TYR A 190 6.86 -9.00 5.94
N PRO A 191 7.03 -10.32 5.70
CA PRO A 191 8.30 -10.86 5.28
C PRO A 191 8.71 -10.31 3.91
N PRO A 192 9.98 -10.47 3.50
CA PRO A 192 10.45 -10.06 2.18
C PRO A 192 9.55 -10.59 1.05
N PRO A 193 9.51 -9.91 -0.12
CA PRO A 193 8.78 -10.39 -1.29
C PRO A 193 9.14 -11.85 -1.64
N MET A 194 8.19 -12.61 -2.16
CA MET A 194 8.34 -14.06 -2.38
C MET A 194 9.63 -14.48 -3.07
N HIS A 195 10.10 -13.71 -4.06
CA HIS A 195 11.31 -14.01 -4.81
C HIS A 195 12.63 -13.74 -4.04
N LEU A 196 12.54 -13.11 -2.87
CA LEU A 196 13.67 -12.84 -1.95
C LEU A 196 13.52 -13.61 -0.63
N ARG A 197 12.34 -14.20 -0.39
CA ARG A 197 11.97 -14.83 0.87
C ARG A 197 12.73 -16.13 1.09
N LYS A 198 13.23 -16.31 2.30
CA LYS A 198 13.82 -17.54 2.81
C LYS A 198 12.80 -18.31 3.66
N PRO A 199 13.00 -19.63 3.88
CA PRO A 199 12.08 -20.44 4.69
C PRO A 199 11.85 -19.93 6.11
N GLU A 200 12.87 -19.26 6.71
CA GLU A 200 12.81 -18.69 8.05
C GLU A 200 12.16 -17.30 8.13
N ASP A 201 11.88 -16.67 7.00
CA ASP A 201 11.30 -15.33 6.97
C ASP A 201 9.80 -15.38 7.31
N GLY A 202 9.45 -14.75 8.42
CA GLY A 202 8.08 -14.57 8.89
C GLY A 202 7.72 -13.10 9.07
N LEU A 203 6.63 -12.83 9.78
CA LEU A 203 6.24 -11.45 10.11
C LEU A 203 7.31 -10.80 11.02
N ASP A 204 7.59 -9.53 10.78
CA ASP A 204 8.50 -8.74 11.62
C ASP A 204 7.82 -8.33 12.93
N LYS A 205 8.05 -9.14 13.97
CA LYS A 205 7.46 -8.95 15.31
C LYS A 205 7.94 -7.66 15.96
N ALA A 206 9.21 -7.31 15.77
CA ALA A 206 9.76 -6.08 16.34
C ALA A 206 9.10 -4.87 15.71
N MET A 207 8.79 -4.92 14.41
CA MET A 207 8.02 -3.90 13.71
C MET A 207 6.59 -3.83 14.27
N ILE A 208 5.89 -4.97 14.42
CA ILE A 208 4.55 -5.00 15.01
C ILE A 208 4.56 -4.37 16.40
N ASP A 209 5.46 -4.81 17.28
CA ASP A 209 5.57 -4.30 18.65
C ASP A 209 5.86 -2.78 18.68
N SER A 210 6.67 -2.28 17.75
CA SER A 210 7.01 -0.85 17.64
C SER A 210 5.86 0.04 17.18
N LEU A 211 4.88 -0.55 16.49
CA LEU A 211 3.70 0.16 15.96
C LEU A 211 2.51 0.12 16.90
N LEU A 212 2.54 -0.76 17.92
CA LEU A 212 1.46 -0.82 18.92
C LEU A 212 1.45 0.45 19.76
N ASP A 213 0.31 1.14 19.76
CA ASP A 213 0.10 2.38 20.49
C ASP A 213 -1.37 2.48 20.94
N ASP A 214 -1.60 2.79 22.21
CA ASP A 214 -2.94 2.93 22.80
C ASP A 214 -3.73 4.13 22.24
N ALA A 215 -3.06 5.01 21.48
CA ALA A 215 -3.71 6.09 20.76
C ALA A 215 -4.52 5.62 19.54
N TYR A 216 -4.32 4.38 19.06
CA TYR A 216 -4.94 3.87 17.85
C TYR A 216 -5.78 2.62 18.10
N ASP A 217 -7.01 2.61 17.56
CA ASP A 217 -7.95 1.50 17.68
C ASP A 217 -7.97 0.60 16.45
N VAL A 218 -7.64 1.16 15.27
CA VAL A 218 -7.74 0.46 13.98
C VAL A 218 -6.40 0.45 13.27
N TYR A 219 -5.93 -0.74 12.91
CA TYR A 219 -4.71 -1.01 12.16
C TYR A 219 -5.07 -1.56 10.78
N ILE A 220 -4.57 -0.92 9.72
CA ILE A 220 -4.87 -1.28 8.34
C ILE A 220 -3.56 -1.65 7.64
N ASP A 221 -3.43 -2.92 7.26
CA ASP A 221 -2.33 -3.39 6.41
C ASP A 221 -2.67 -3.33 4.92
N GLY A 222 -1.71 -3.72 4.06
CA GLY A 222 -1.88 -3.62 2.62
C GLY A 222 -2.86 -4.64 2.04
N HIS A 223 -3.03 -5.82 2.63
CA HIS A 223 -3.76 -6.92 1.99
C HIS A 223 -4.81 -7.62 2.87
N GLY A 224 -4.92 -7.23 4.14
CA GLY A 224 -5.86 -7.83 5.08
C GLY A 224 -7.07 -6.95 5.38
N LYS A 225 -7.98 -7.47 6.21
CA LYS A 225 -9.05 -6.69 6.80
C LYS A 225 -8.50 -5.76 7.88
N PRO A 226 -9.14 -4.60 8.13
CA PRO A 226 -8.81 -3.78 9.28
C PRO A 226 -8.85 -4.61 10.56
N ARG A 227 -7.88 -4.39 11.44
CA ARG A 227 -7.72 -5.08 12.72
C ARG A 227 -7.87 -4.10 13.87
N THR A 228 -8.43 -4.58 14.96
CA THR A 228 -8.29 -3.90 16.26
C THR A 228 -6.84 -3.95 16.73
N ARG A 229 -6.49 -3.12 17.71
CA ARG A 229 -5.17 -3.13 18.33
C ARG A 229 -4.78 -4.52 18.87
N ASP A 230 -5.72 -5.21 19.55
CA ASP A 230 -5.47 -6.53 20.11
C ASP A 230 -5.29 -7.60 19.03
N GLU A 231 -6.07 -7.55 17.96
CA GLU A 231 -5.91 -8.44 16.80
C GLU A 231 -4.57 -8.20 16.09
N PHE A 232 -4.11 -6.96 16.02
CA PHE A 232 -2.80 -6.63 15.44
C PHE A 232 -1.66 -7.13 16.34
N ALA A 233 -1.76 -6.96 17.67
CA ALA A 233 -0.81 -7.51 18.64
C ALA A 233 -0.72 -9.04 18.58
N ALA A 234 -1.86 -9.72 18.42
CA ALA A 234 -1.93 -11.18 18.32
C ALA A 234 -1.16 -11.76 17.11
N LEU A 235 -0.89 -10.96 16.06
CA LEU A 235 -0.05 -11.41 14.93
C LEU A 235 1.37 -11.76 15.38
N ALA A 236 1.96 -10.98 16.29
CA ALA A 236 3.29 -11.25 16.84
C ALA A 236 3.33 -12.51 17.73
N GLU A 237 2.21 -12.86 18.39
CA GLU A 237 2.10 -14.00 19.28
C GLU A 237 1.86 -15.32 18.52
N ASN A 238 0.98 -15.32 17.52
CA ASN A 238 0.62 -16.51 16.75
C ASN A 238 1.82 -17.15 16.04
N GLU A 239 2.73 -16.36 15.50
CA GLU A 239 3.98 -16.88 14.92
C GLU A 239 4.93 -17.48 15.96
N ARG A 240 4.94 -16.99 17.22
CA ARG A 240 5.74 -17.60 18.30
C ARG A 240 5.30 -19.04 18.57
N MET A 241 3.99 -19.31 18.50
CA MET A 241 3.44 -20.66 18.72
C MET A 241 3.75 -21.60 17.56
N GLN A 242 3.72 -21.14 16.31
CA GLN A 242 4.07 -21.95 15.13
C GLN A 242 5.55 -22.35 15.11
N MET A 243 6.46 -21.45 15.46
CA MET A 243 7.90 -21.74 15.53
C MET A 243 8.26 -22.70 16.69
N ASN A 244 7.53 -22.65 17.80
CA ASN A 244 7.77 -23.52 18.96
C ASN A 244 7.10 -24.91 18.84
N GLY A 245 6.05 -25.04 18.01
CA GLY A 245 5.35 -26.31 17.75
C GLY A 245 6.00 -27.18 16.66
N SER A 246 7.03 -26.68 15.98
CA SER A 246 7.77 -27.38 14.91
C SER A 246 9.15 -27.89 15.36
N ARG A 247 9.39 -28.01 16.67
CA ARG A 247 10.59 -28.62 17.27
C ARG A 247 10.29 -29.98 17.88
#